data_2b4b9beb99456aaf944df9c47c7cdc0c
#
_entry.id   2b4b9beb99456aaf944df9c47c7cdc0c
#
_cell.length_a   1.000
_cell.length_b   1.000
_cell.length_c   1.000
_cell.angle_alpha   90.00
_cell.angle_beta   90.00
_cell.angle_gamma   90.00
#
_symmetry.space_group_name_H-M   'P 1'
#
loop_
_entity.id
_entity.type
_entity.pdbx_description
1 polymer ?
#
loop_
_entity_poly.entity_id
_entity_poly.type
_entity_poly.pdbx_seq_one_letter_code
_entity_poly.pdbx_strand_id
1 'polypeptide(L)'
;ENKVSVVIGGATGFGRATIKLFADQGAKVIVVGRRAELAEQVGQEFGGKGFGCDVVEDEQVINLVNSIMEEEGTIDVVVNYAGYQESKRIRELTPDHVRPMVEVQLIAAMQVIQHFGNAMASSGGGSIISTSSLTAHNPSTGHPVYAACKRGLEYLTEIAALEYGPDQVRVNCIAAHLIETPMTEGIFQNQLVIEAARLQTPLGRMGSVEDIANAALFLASEESGYISGQTIVVDGAASTQKLPSAFDIEYLASARPELLE
;
A
#
# COMPACT_ATOMS: atom_id res chain seq x y z
N GLU A 1 -15.01 -7.57 -14.01
CA GLU A 1 -14.64 -8.68 -14.95
C GLU A 1 -13.85 -8.11 -16.14
N ASN A 2 -12.88 -8.87 -16.65
CA ASN A 2 -12.03 -8.55 -17.81
C ASN A 2 -11.13 -7.31 -17.71
N LYS A 3 -11.09 -6.59 -16.58
CA LYS A 3 -10.20 -5.44 -16.39
C LYS A 3 -8.73 -5.91 -16.33
N VAL A 4 -7.85 -5.20 -17.02
CA VAL A 4 -6.40 -5.41 -16.96
C VAL A 4 -5.86 -4.78 -15.68
N SER A 5 -5.42 -5.61 -14.76
CA SER A 5 -5.03 -5.21 -13.40
C SER A 5 -3.57 -5.53 -13.13
N VAL A 6 -2.74 -4.51 -13.01
CA VAL A 6 -1.31 -4.59 -12.74
C VAL A 6 -1.07 -4.45 -11.24
N VAL A 7 -0.38 -5.43 -10.63
CA VAL A 7 -0.02 -5.38 -9.22
C VAL A 7 1.49 -5.41 -9.06
N ILE A 8 2.05 -4.27 -8.73
CA ILE A 8 3.48 -4.09 -8.46
C ILE A 8 3.77 -4.53 -7.02
N GLY A 9 4.77 -5.38 -6.82
CA GLY A 9 4.95 -6.12 -5.57
C GLY A 9 3.96 -7.29 -5.44
N GLY A 10 3.38 -7.74 -6.55
CA GLY A 10 2.28 -8.71 -6.61
C GLY A 10 2.63 -10.14 -6.20
N ALA A 11 3.92 -10.49 -6.10
CA ALA A 11 4.32 -11.87 -5.86
C ALA A 11 4.25 -12.33 -4.39
N THR A 12 4.11 -11.42 -3.43
CA THR A 12 4.10 -11.76 -1.99
C THR A 12 3.16 -10.84 -1.18
N GLY A 13 2.87 -11.20 0.06
CA GLY A 13 2.13 -10.36 1.01
C GLY A 13 0.83 -9.79 0.46
N PHE A 14 0.64 -8.49 0.60
CA PHE A 14 -0.55 -7.78 0.10
C PHE A 14 -0.79 -7.99 -1.39
N GLY A 15 0.30 -7.93 -2.18
CA GLY A 15 0.19 -8.06 -3.63
C GLY A 15 -0.33 -9.43 -4.04
N ARG A 16 0.17 -10.53 -3.44
CA ARG A 16 -0.32 -11.88 -3.75
C ARG A 16 -1.79 -12.08 -3.37
N ALA A 17 -2.21 -11.56 -2.20
CA ALA A 17 -3.61 -11.61 -1.80
C ALA A 17 -4.51 -10.80 -2.76
N THR A 18 -4.04 -9.64 -3.22
CA THR A 18 -4.74 -8.80 -4.19
C THR A 18 -4.84 -9.49 -5.56
N ILE A 19 -3.75 -10.09 -6.07
CA ILE A 19 -3.75 -10.87 -7.32
C ILE A 19 -4.78 -11.99 -7.26
N LYS A 20 -4.76 -12.78 -6.17
CA LYS A 20 -5.73 -13.85 -5.99
C LYS A 20 -7.16 -13.32 -6.05
N LEU A 21 -7.46 -12.29 -5.27
CA LEU A 21 -8.80 -11.73 -5.19
C LEU A 21 -9.26 -11.14 -6.53
N PHE A 22 -8.38 -10.44 -7.25
CA PHE A 22 -8.70 -9.86 -8.56
C PHE A 22 -8.95 -10.94 -9.62
N ALA A 23 -8.13 -12.00 -9.63
CA ALA A 23 -8.35 -13.16 -10.51
C ALA A 23 -9.68 -13.87 -10.20
N ASP A 24 -10.02 -14.05 -8.91
CA ASP A 24 -11.31 -14.62 -8.48
C ASP A 24 -12.51 -13.76 -8.94
N GLN A 25 -12.30 -12.45 -9.19
CA GLN A 25 -13.30 -11.53 -9.75
C GLN A 25 -13.25 -11.45 -11.29
N GLY A 26 -12.47 -12.28 -11.95
CA GLY A 26 -12.37 -12.35 -13.40
C GLY A 26 -11.55 -11.23 -14.05
N ALA A 27 -10.63 -10.61 -13.31
CA ALA A 27 -9.69 -9.66 -13.88
C ALA A 27 -8.53 -10.41 -14.60
N LYS A 28 -7.99 -9.78 -15.64
CA LYS A 28 -6.70 -10.17 -16.23
C LYS A 28 -5.60 -9.63 -15.34
N VAL A 29 -4.96 -10.49 -14.55
CA VAL A 29 -3.96 -10.07 -13.58
C VAL A 29 -2.55 -10.09 -14.16
N ILE A 30 -1.79 -9.03 -13.88
CA ILE A 30 -0.40 -8.86 -14.25
C ILE A 30 0.42 -8.65 -12.98
N VAL A 31 1.28 -9.61 -12.68
CA VAL A 31 2.14 -9.61 -11.49
C VAL A 31 3.46 -8.96 -11.83
N VAL A 32 3.85 -7.93 -11.09
CA VAL A 32 5.12 -7.20 -11.30
C VAL A 32 5.98 -7.27 -10.05
N GLY A 33 7.27 -7.55 -10.24
CA GLY A 33 8.24 -7.56 -9.16
C GLY A 33 9.67 -7.68 -9.65
N ARG A 34 10.65 -7.35 -8.80
CA ARG A 34 12.08 -7.44 -9.17
C ARG A 34 12.56 -8.85 -9.48
N ARG A 35 11.92 -9.86 -8.88
CA ARG A 35 12.19 -11.29 -9.14
C ARG A 35 11.27 -11.75 -10.27
N ALA A 36 11.75 -11.65 -11.51
CA ALA A 36 10.98 -11.98 -12.71
C ALA A 36 10.37 -13.38 -12.67
N GLU A 37 11.19 -14.39 -12.35
CA GLU A 37 10.76 -15.80 -12.28
C GLU A 37 9.62 -16.01 -11.27
N LEU A 38 9.70 -15.36 -10.09
CA LEU A 38 8.65 -15.45 -9.09
C LEU A 38 7.37 -14.72 -9.54
N ALA A 39 7.52 -13.56 -10.19
CA ALA A 39 6.38 -12.83 -10.73
C ALA A 39 5.66 -13.65 -11.81
N GLU A 40 6.41 -14.27 -12.70
CA GLU A 40 5.87 -15.16 -13.75
C GLU A 40 5.17 -16.39 -13.15
N GLN A 41 5.80 -17.06 -12.19
CA GLN A 41 5.21 -18.21 -11.49
C GLN A 41 3.86 -17.85 -10.84
N VAL A 42 3.80 -16.72 -10.13
CA VAL A 42 2.57 -16.25 -9.46
C VAL A 42 1.54 -15.81 -10.52
N GLY A 43 1.97 -15.14 -11.60
CA GLY A 43 1.09 -14.79 -12.70
C GLY A 43 0.41 -16.03 -13.29
N GLN A 44 1.19 -17.06 -13.62
CA GLN A 44 0.67 -18.33 -14.17
C GLN A 44 -0.26 -19.06 -13.19
N GLU A 45 0.06 -19.07 -11.90
CA GLU A 45 -0.77 -19.70 -10.86
C GLU A 45 -2.20 -19.13 -10.84
N PHE A 46 -2.36 -17.84 -11.11
CA PHE A 46 -3.66 -17.16 -11.12
C PHE A 46 -4.20 -16.87 -12.54
N GLY A 47 -3.67 -17.55 -13.56
CA GLY A 47 -4.14 -17.43 -14.93
C GLY A 47 -3.78 -16.12 -15.63
N GLY A 48 -2.80 -15.39 -15.09
CA GLY A 48 -2.30 -14.13 -15.63
C GLY A 48 -0.85 -14.20 -16.11
N LYS A 49 -0.18 -13.05 -16.14
CA LYS A 49 1.21 -12.90 -16.59
C LYS A 49 2.08 -12.33 -15.46
N GLY A 50 3.40 -12.52 -15.58
CA GLY A 50 4.37 -11.94 -14.67
C GLY A 50 5.48 -11.20 -15.41
N PHE A 51 5.93 -10.06 -14.85
CA PHE A 51 7.02 -9.24 -15.38
C PHE A 51 8.05 -8.90 -14.31
N GLY A 52 9.32 -8.98 -14.71
CA GLY A 52 10.43 -8.42 -13.93
C GLY A 52 10.51 -6.91 -14.13
N CYS A 53 10.45 -6.15 -13.04
CA CYS A 53 10.67 -4.71 -13.09
C CYS A 53 11.16 -4.21 -11.71
N ASP A 54 12.24 -3.45 -11.71
CA ASP A 54 12.61 -2.62 -10.57
C ASP A 54 12.05 -1.21 -10.78
N VAL A 55 11.12 -0.80 -9.93
CA VAL A 55 10.40 0.48 -10.07
C VAL A 55 11.26 1.72 -9.83
N VAL A 56 12.49 1.57 -9.31
CA VAL A 56 13.45 2.69 -9.20
C VAL A 56 14.13 2.99 -10.53
N GLU A 57 14.09 2.07 -11.47
CA GLU A 57 14.66 2.21 -12.80
C GLU A 57 13.57 2.71 -13.77
N ASP A 58 13.55 4.01 -14.03
CA ASP A 58 12.50 4.68 -14.83
C ASP A 58 12.29 4.02 -16.20
N GLU A 59 13.37 3.66 -16.92
CA GLU A 59 13.30 2.97 -18.21
C GLU A 59 12.62 1.61 -18.11
N GLN A 60 12.78 0.88 -16.99
CA GLN A 60 12.09 -0.40 -16.80
C GLN A 60 10.59 -0.19 -16.62
N VAL A 61 10.17 0.87 -15.93
CA VAL A 61 8.74 1.20 -15.76
C VAL A 61 8.14 1.59 -17.11
N ILE A 62 8.82 2.43 -17.91
CA ILE A 62 8.40 2.81 -19.26
C ILE A 62 8.21 1.56 -20.14
N ASN A 63 9.23 0.69 -20.18
CA ASN A 63 9.20 -0.51 -21.00
C ASN A 63 8.08 -1.48 -20.56
N LEU A 64 7.86 -1.62 -19.25
CA LEU A 64 6.77 -2.41 -18.70
C LEU A 64 5.40 -1.90 -19.17
N VAL A 65 5.15 -0.60 -19.03
CA VAL A 65 3.89 0.02 -19.45
C VAL A 65 3.67 -0.19 -20.95
N ASN A 66 4.68 0.08 -21.78
CA ASN A 66 4.59 -0.12 -23.23
C ASN A 66 4.27 -1.57 -23.58
N SER A 67 4.97 -2.54 -22.97
CA SER A 67 4.73 -3.97 -23.22
C SER A 67 3.29 -4.38 -22.86
N ILE A 68 2.78 -3.90 -21.73
CA ILE A 68 1.39 -4.20 -21.32
C ILE A 68 0.39 -3.55 -22.29
N MET A 69 0.62 -2.29 -22.68
CA MET A 69 -0.26 -1.59 -23.63
C MET A 69 -0.24 -2.23 -25.02
N GLU A 70 0.91 -2.74 -25.49
CA GLU A 70 1.01 -3.46 -26.75
C GLU A 70 0.26 -4.80 -26.71
N GLU A 71 0.32 -5.52 -25.60
CA GLU A 71 -0.29 -6.84 -25.46
C GLU A 71 -1.79 -6.81 -25.15
N GLU A 72 -2.21 -5.91 -24.24
CA GLU A 72 -3.59 -5.89 -23.72
C GLU A 72 -4.43 -4.72 -24.27
N GLY A 73 -3.80 -3.69 -24.82
CA GLY A 73 -4.45 -2.50 -25.38
C GLY A 73 -4.93 -1.49 -24.35
N THR A 74 -4.97 -1.85 -23.07
CA THR A 74 -5.42 -1.00 -21.96
C THR A 74 -4.77 -1.41 -20.65
N ILE A 75 -4.78 -0.48 -19.68
CA ILE A 75 -4.50 -0.77 -18.26
C ILE A 75 -5.63 -0.11 -17.47
N ASP A 76 -6.46 -0.92 -16.81
CA ASP A 76 -7.62 -0.41 -16.07
C ASP A 76 -7.30 -0.15 -14.59
N VAL A 77 -6.41 -0.95 -13.99
CA VAL A 77 -6.08 -0.86 -12.57
C VAL A 77 -4.58 -1.04 -12.37
N VAL A 78 -4.00 -0.18 -11.52
CA VAL A 78 -2.64 -0.37 -10.99
C VAL A 78 -2.68 -0.33 -9.48
N VAL A 79 -2.11 -1.35 -8.83
CA VAL A 79 -1.90 -1.38 -7.38
C VAL A 79 -0.41 -1.45 -7.11
N ASN A 80 0.13 -0.44 -6.42
CA ASN A 80 1.55 -0.35 -6.10
C ASN A 80 1.82 -0.68 -4.63
N TYR A 81 2.38 -1.87 -4.39
CA TYR A 81 2.85 -2.35 -3.09
C TYR A 81 4.38 -2.32 -2.97
N ALA A 82 5.10 -1.80 -3.98
CA ALA A 82 6.55 -1.74 -3.92
C ALA A 82 7.02 -0.87 -2.76
N GLY A 83 7.97 -1.38 -2.00
CA GLY A 83 8.55 -0.67 -0.88
C GLY A 83 9.31 -1.58 0.08
N TYR A 84 9.99 -0.97 1.01
CA TYR A 84 10.62 -1.62 2.16
C TYR A 84 10.66 -0.64 3.33
N GLN A 85 10.98 -1.16 4.51
CA GLN A 85 11.10 -0.37 5.72
C GLN A 85 12.42 -0.69 6.42
N GLU A 86 13.10 0.34 6.91
CA GLU A 86 14.23 0.25 7.81
C GLU A 86 13.98 1.13 9.04
N SER A 87 14.25 0.59 10.23
CA SER A 87 14.07 1.33 11.49
C SER A 87 15.39 1.95 11.93
N LYS A 88 15.42 3.30 12.01
CA LYS A 88 16.53 4.09 12.56
C LYS A 88 16.05 5.37 13.18
N ARG A 89 16.66 5.78 14.29
CA ARG A 89 16.37 7.07 14.91
C ARG A 89 16.97 8.21 14.07
N ILE A 90 16.37 9.40 14.11
CA ILE A 90 16.85 10.58 13.36
C ILE A 90 18.34 10.83 13.61
N ARG A 91 18.81 10.71 14.86
CA ARG A 91 20.21 10.93 15.23
C ARG A 91 21.20 9.94 14.64
N GLU A 92 20.72 8.81 14.12
CA GLU A 92 21.52 7.69 13.57
C GLU A 92 21.45 7.63 12.04
N LEU A 93 20.66 8.52 11.42
CA LEU A 93 20.50 8.54 9.98
C LEU A 93 21.78 9.04 9.28
N THR A 94 22.09 8.37 8.19
CA THR A 94 23.10 8.82 7.21
C THR A 94 22.44 8.95 5.84
N PRO A 95 23.07 9.65 4.88
CA PRO A 95 22.55 9.72 3.51
C PRO A 95 22.28 8.34 2.89
N ASP A 96 23.07 7.31 3.23
CA ASP A 96 22.94 5.95 2.69
C ASP A 96 21.71 5.22 3.25
N HIS A 97 21.18 5.62 4.41
CA HIS A 97 19.88 5.15 4.91
C HIS A 97 18.71 5.92 4.29
N VAL A 98 18.91 7.20 4.01
CA VAL A 98 17.83 8.10 3.57
C VAL A 98 17.54 7.93 2.07
N ARG A 99 18.58 8.03 1.24
CA ARG A 99 18.43 8.08 -0.22
C ARG A 99 17.70 6.87 -0.80
N PRO A 100 18.10 5.61 -0.52
CA PRO A 100 17.42 4.45 -1.10
C PRO A 100 15.96 4.33 -0.67
N MET A 101 15.63 4.77 0.56
CA MET A 101 14.24 4.74 1.03
C MET A 101 13.39 5.80 0.35
N VAL A 102 13.89 7.01 0.16
CA VAL A 102 13.21 8.08 -0.59
C VAL A 102 13.02 7.64 -2.04
N GLU A 103 14.04 7.01 -2.64
CA GLU A 103 13.99 6.50 -4.01
C GLU A 103 12.83 5.54 -4.23
N VAL A 104 12.74 4.49 -3.39
CA VAL A 104 11.68 3.47 -3.55
C VAL A 104 10.31 3.97 -3.10
N GLN A 105 10.26 4.68 -1.95
CA GLN A 105 8.98 4.98 -1.30
C GLN A 105 8.27 6.21 -1.87
N LEU A 106 9.01 7.12 -2.52
CA LEU A 106 8.43 8.37 -3.02
C LEU A 106 8.73 8.57 -4.51
N ILE A 107 10.00 8.51 -4.94
CA ILE A 107 10.36 8.80 -6.34
C ILE A 107 9.80 7.72 -7.26
N ALA A 108 10.07 6.45 -6.98
CA ALA A 108 9.54 5.34 -7.77
C ALA A 108 8.00 5.29 -7.76
N ALA A 109 7.36 5.62 -6.63
CA ALA A 109 5.91 5.71 -6.58
C ALA A 109 5.37 6.83 -7.49
N MET A 110 6.07 7.97 -7.57
CA MET A 110 5.74 9.05 -8.51
C MET A 110 5.89 8.60 -9.97
N GLN A 111 6.97 7.90 -10.32
CA GLN A 111 7.19 7.33 -11.66
C GLN A 111 6.07 6.36 -12.05
N VAL A 112 5.67 5.48 -11.13
CA VAL A 112 4.52 4.58 -11.35
C VAL A 112 3.24 5.37 -11.62
N ILE A 113 2.91 6.37 -10.80
CA ILE A 113 1.72 7.21 -11.01
C ILE A 113 1.81 7.90 -12.37
N GLN A 114 2.97 8.46 -12.74
CA GLN A 114 3.18 9.18 -13.99
C GLN A 114 3.00 8.28 -15.22
N HIS A 115 3.75 7.19 -15.31
CA HIS A 115 3.76 6.38 -16.53
C HIS A 115 2.45 5.59 -16.71
N PHE A 116 1.93 5.00 -15.65
CA PHE A 116 0.64 4.31 -15.71
C PHE A 116 -0.53 5.29 -15.85
N GLY A 117 -0.48 6.45 -15.18
CA GLY A 117 -1.48 7.50 -15.32
C GLY A 117 -1.58 8.02 -16.76
N ASN A 118 -0.44 8.26 -17.42
CA ASN A 118 -0.40 8.67 -18.83
C ASN A 118 -0.99 7.59 -19.76
N ALA A 119 -0.67 6.32 -19.52
CA ALA A 119 -1.23 5.21 -20.30
C ALA A 119 -2.75 5.09 -20.11
N MET A 120 -3.24 5.16 -18.87
CA MET A 120 -4.67 5.15 -18.56
C MET A 120 -5.40 6.36 -19.17
N ALA A 121 -4.83 7.56 -19.07
CA ALA A 121 -5.40 8.77 -19.67
C ALA A 121 -5.59 8.64 -21.19
N SER A 122 -4.68 7.95 -21.88
CA SER A 122 -4.75 7.70 -23.31
C SER A 122 -5.73 6.59 -23.71
N SER A 123 -6.18 5.75 -22.77
CA SER A 123 -7.01 4.55 -23.03
C SER A 123 -8.40 4.60 -22.37
N GLY A 124 -8.80 5.76 -21.83
CA GLY A 124 -10.18 5.95 -21.35
C GLY A 124 -10.37 5.98 -19.84
N GLY A 125 -9.28 6.12 -19.09
CA GLY A 125 -9.31 6.23 -17.63
C GLY A 125 -8.87 4.98 -16.89
N GLY A 126 -8.97 5.00 -15.56
CA GLY A 126 -8.55 3.87 -14.74
C GLY A 126 -8.49 4.17 -13.23
N SER A 127 -7.87 3.25 -12.48
CA SER A 127 -7.68 3.41 -11.04
C SER A 127 -6.25 3.08 -10.63
N ILE A 128 -5.55 4.04 -10.05
CA ILE A 128 -4.22 3.88 -9.46
C ILE A 128 -4.36 3.85 -7.94
N ILE A 129 -3.81 2.83 -7.31
CA ILE A 129 -3.87 2.62 -5.86
C ILE A 129 -2.45 2.43 -5.34
N SER A 130 -1.99 3.33 -4.50
CA SER A 130 -0.67 3.25 -3.86
C SER A 130 -0.79 2.85 -2.39
N THR A 131 0.24 2.18 -1.86
CA THR A 131 0.25 1.78 -0.46
C THR A 131 0.96 2.80 0.40
N SER A 132 0.21 3.46 1.27
CA SER A 132 0.69 4.26 2.37
C SER A 132 0.85 3.40 3.64
N SER A 133 0.90 4.02 4.78
CA SER A 133 1.06 3.36 6.08
C SER A 133 0.39 4.16 7.17
N LEU A 134 -0.07 3.49 8.22
CA LEU A 134 -0.52 4.16 9.44
C LEU A 134 0.52 5.12 10.02
N THR A 135 1.83 4.88 9.78
CA THR A 135 2.90 5.78 10.23
C THR A 135 2.87 7.16 9.57
N ALA A 136 2.15 7.32 8.44
CA ALA A 136 1.90 8.63 7.83
C ALA A 136 0.93 9.50 8.65
N HIS A 137 0.10 8.88 9.48
CA HIS A 137 -0.90 9.54 10.33
C HIS A 137 -0.46 9.55 11.80
N ASN A 138 0.04 8.42 12.29
CA ASN A 138 0.47 8.23 13.67
C ASN A 138 2.00 8.12 13.74
N PRO A 139 2.70 9.16 14.21
CA PRO A 139 4.16 9.13 14.29
C PRO A 139 4.67 7.94 15.08
N SER A 140 5.65 7.22 14.51
CA SER A 140 6.31 6.09 15.14
C SER A 140 7.80 6.34 15.27
N THR A 141 8.33 6.17 16.48
CA THR A 141 9.77 6.30 16.74
C THR A 141 10.55 5.26 15.91
N GLY A 142 11.61 5.71 15.27
CA GLY A 142 12.47 4.85 14.45
C GLY A 142 12.09 4.79 12.97
N HIS A 143 11.01 5.45 12.53
CA HIS A 143 10.56 5.42 11.15
C HIS A 143 10.50 6.80 10.46
N PRO A 144 11.44 7.76 10.73
CA PRO A 144 11.29 9.13 10.27
C PRO A 144 11.27 9.26 8.74
N VAL A 145 12.15 8.55 8.02
CA VAL A 145 12.21 8.61 6.56
C VAL A 145 11.01 7.93 5.93
N TYR A 146 10.70 6.70 6.38
CA TYR A 146 9.57 5.94 5.89
C TYR A 146 8.25 6.69 6.07
N ALA A 147 7.98 7.19 7.28
CA ALA A 147 6.76 7.93 7.59
C ALA A 147 6.64 9.23 6.76
N ALA A 148 7.75 9.97 6.60
CA ALA A 148 7.78 11.18 5.79
C ALA A 148 7.48 10.88 4.31
N CYS A 149 8.07 9.81 3.75
CA CYS A 149 7.80 9.38 2.37
C CYS A 149 6.34 8.95 2.20
N LYS A 150 5.78 8.18 3.13
CA LYS A 150 4.38 7.74 3.06
C LYS A 150 3.42 8.91 3.18
N ARG A 151 3.70 9.90 4.04
CA ARG A 151 2.91 11.13 4.09
C ARG A 151 3.04 11.96 2.82
N GLY A 152 4.25 12.05 2.25
CA GLY A 152 4.50 12.70 0.96
C GLY A 152 3.76 12.02 -0.19
N LEU A 153 3.71 10.68 -0.20
CA LEU A 153 2.96 9.90 -1.19
C LEU A 153 1.44 10.16 -1.12
N GLU A 154 0.88 10.30 0.08
CA GLU A 154 -0.54 10.67 0.24
C GLU A 154 -0.83 12.04 -0.37
N TYR A 155 0.01 13.03 -0.10
CA TYR A 155 -0.15 14.36 -0.69
C TYR A 155 0.07 14.36 -2.22
N LEU A 156 1.04 13.59 -2.70
CA LEU A 156 1.24 13.38 -4.13
C LEU A 156 -0.01 12.74 -4.79
N THR A 157 -0.66 11.83 -4.11
CA THR A 157 -1.92 11.19 -4.56
C THR A 157 -3.04 12.22 -4.73
N GLU A 158 -3.16 13.20 -3.81
CA GLU A 158 -4.13 14.29 -3.93
C GLU A 158 -3.86 15.15 -5.18
N ILE A 159 -2.58 15.51 -5.43
CA ILE A 159 -2.17 16.27 -6.61
C ILE A 159 -2.46 15.48 -7.89
N ALA A 160 -2.04 14.21 -7.93
CA ALA A 160 -2.27 13.34 -9.09
C ALA A 160 -3.76 13.16 -9.41
N ALA A 161 -4.60 13.07 -8.38
CA ALA A 161 -6.06 13.01 -8.57
C ALA A 161 -6.64 14.27 -9.22
N LEU A 162 -6.07 15.45 -8.93
CA LEU A 162 -6.46 16.70 -9.59
C LEU A 162 -5.99 16.75 -11.04
N GLU A 163 -4.77 16.31 -11.32
CA GLU A 163 -4.16 16.38 -12.65
C GLU A 163 -4.75 15.36 -13.62
N TYR A 164 -4.99 14.11 -13.16
CA TYR A 164 -5.51 13.02 -13.98
C TYR A 164 -7.04 12.87 -13.95
N GLY A 165 -7.72 13.57 -13.04
CA GLY A 165 -9.18 13.53 -12.94
C GLY A 165 -9.94 13.88 -14.23
N PRO A 166 -9.53 14.91 -15.02
CA PRO A 166 -10.12 15.21 -16.31
C PRO A 166 -10.11 14.04 -17.30
N ASP A 167 -9.09 13.17 -17.20
CA ASP A 167 -8.91 11.99 -18.04
C ASP A 167 -9.55 10.72 -17.44
N GLN A 168 -10.40 10.88 -16.41
CA GLN A 168 -11.12 9.78 -15.72
C GLN A 168 -10.19 8.77 -15.04
N VAL A 169 -8.97 9.18 -14.68
CA VAL A 169 -8.05 8.36 -13.86
C VAL A 169 -8.21 8.75 -12.39
N ARG A 170 -8.65 7.80 -11.58
CA ARG A 170 -8.74 7.96 -10.14
C ARG A 170 -7.42 7.56 -9.48
N VAL A 171 -6.94 8.33 -8.54
CA VAL A 171 -5.67 8.05 -7.81
C VAL A 171 -5.94 8.08 -6.32
N ASN A 172 -5.68 6.96 -5.63
CA ASN A 172 -5.97 6.82 -4.19
C ASN A 172 -4.83 6.08 -3.47
N CYS A 173 -4.82 6.17 -2.14
CA CYS A 173 -3.93 5.42 -1.26
C CYS A 173 -4.70 4.49 -0.32
N ILE A 174 -4.03 3.41 0.10
CA ILE A 174 -4.44 2.59 1.24
C ILE A 174 -3.36 2.73 2.31
N ALA A 175 -3.70 3.24 3.49
CA ALA A 175 -2.81 3.29 4.65
C ALA A 175 -3.06 2.06 5.53
N ALA A 176 -2.11 1.13 5.51
CA ALA A 176 -2.19 -0.11 6.26
C ALA A 176 -1.61 0.02 7.68
N HIS A 177 -2.21 -0.66 8.65
CA HIS A 177 -1.61 -0.91 9.95
C HIS A 177 -0.60 -2.06 9.87
N LEU A 178 -0.04 -2.47 11.02
CA LEU A 178 0.86 -3.61 11.12
C LEU A 178 0.09 -4.92 10.76
N ILE A 179 0.54 -5.54 9.68
CA ILE A 179 -0.02 -6.79 9.16
C ILE A 179 1.13 -7.75 8.87
N GLU A 180 0.92 -9.04 9.08
CA GLU A 180 1.91 -10.07 8.82
C GLU A 180 2.13 -10.25 7.32
N THR A 181 3.38 -10.08 6.92
CA THR A 181 3.88 -10.23 5.54
C THR A 181 5.35 -10.65 5.60
N PRO A 182 5.96 -11.10 4.51
CA PRO A 182 7.40 -11.34 4.50
C PRO A 182 8.26 -10.11 4.92
N MET A 183 7.76 -8.89 4.71
CA MET A 183 8.44 -7.66 5.14
C MET A 183 8.43 -7.48 6.65
N THR A 184 7.39 -7.94 7.33
CA THR A 184 7.15 -7.74 8.77
C THR A 184 7.39 -9.01 9.60
N GLU A 185 7.78 -10.12 8.97
CA GLU A 185 7.97 -11.43 9.61
C GLU A 185 8.80 -11.35 10.90
N GLY A 186 9.94 -10.62 10.86
CA GLY A 186 10.78 -10.44 12.05
C GLY A 186 10.09 -9.72 13.20
N ILE A 187 9.13 -8.84 12.92
CA ILE A 187 8.33 -8.15 13.92
C ILE A 187 7.34 -9.14 14.56
N PHE A 188 6.72 -9.99 13.73
CA PHE A 188 5.73 -10.99 14.18
C PHE A 188 6.34 -12.16 14.98
N GLN A 189 7.66 -12.30 15.03
CA GLN A 189 8.33 -13.20 15.96
C GLN A 189 8.32 -12.69 17.41
N ASN A 190 8.02 -11.40 17.63
CA ASN A 190 7.99 -10.81 18.97
C ASN A 190 6.54 -10.66 19.47
N GLN A 191 6.11 -11.57 20.33
CA GLN A 191 4.75 -11.61 20.90
C GLN A 191 4.38 -10.33 21.66
N LEU A 192 5.33 -9.63 22.28
CA LEU A 192 5.06 -8.36 22.97
C LEU A 192 4.65 -7.26 21.98
N VAL A 193 5.27 -7.24 20.80
CA VAL A 193 4.90 -6.26 19.75
C VAL A 193 3.51 -6.55 19.21
N ILE A 194 3.20 -7.82 18.95
CA ILE A 194 1.87 -8.25 18.48
C ILE A 194 0.80 -7.86 19.48
N GLU A 195 1.02 -8.19 20.75
CA GLU A 195 0.03 -7.89 21.80
C GLU A 195 -0.14 -6.40 22.01
N ALA A 196 0.96 -5.61 21.97
CA ALA A 196 0.89 -4.16 22.06
C ALA A 196 0.10 -3.56 20.87
N ALA A 197 0.33 -4.05 19.66
CA ALA A 197 -0.40 -3.61 18.47
C ALA A 197 -1.89 -4.00 18.54
N ARG A 198 -2.20 -5.23 19.00
CA ARG A 198 -3.57 -5.71 19.20
C ARG A 198 -4.33 -4.86 20.22
N LEU A 199 -3.70 -4.51 21.34
CA LEU A 199 -4.28 -3.66 22.37
C LEU A 199 -4.57 -2.23 21.89
N GLN A 200 -3.78 -1.74 20.93
CA GLN A 200 -3.99 -0.44 20.30
C GLN A 200 -5.02 -0.48 19.17
N THR A 201 -5.51 -1.66 18.80
CA THR A 201 -6.46 -1.85 17.72
C THR A 201 -7.87 -2.08 18.32
N PRO A 202 -8.79 -1.11 18.27
CA PRO A 202 -10.12 -1.23 18.87
C PRO A 202 -10.95 -2.43 18.38
N LEU A 203 -10.76 -2.89 17.13
CA LEU A 203 -11.39 -4.12 16.63
C LEU A 203 -10.83 -5.40 17.28
N GLY A 204 -9.81 -5.33 18.15
CA GLY A 204 -9.31 -6.43 18.97
C GLY A 204 -8.55 -7.52 18.22
N ARG A 205 -8.27 -7.34 16.94
CA ARG A 205 -7.50 -8.27 16.10
C ARG A 205 -6.44 -7.55 15.28
N MET A 206 -5.42 -8.28 14.87
CA MET A 206 -4.51 -7.83 13.82
C MET A 206 -5.25 -7.84 12.48
N GLY A 207 -4.84 -6.94 11.58
CA GLY A 207 -5.29 -6.98 10.18
C GLY A 207 -4.68 -8.18 9.44
N SER A 208 -5.30 -8.56 8.34
CA SER A 208 -4.79 -9.58 7.42
C SER A 208 -4.48 -9.00 6.04
N VAL A 209 -3.77 -9.75 5.20
CA VAL A 209 -3.50 -9.33 3.82
C VAL A 209 -4.79 -9.23 3.00
N GLU A 210 -5.82 -9.99 3.37
CA GLU A 210 -7.15 -9.94 2.75
C GLU A 210 -7.89 -8.64 3.10
N ASP A 211 -7.71 -8.07 4.29
CA ASP A 211 -8.29 -6.76 4.64
C ASP A 211 -7.79 -5.67 3.66
N ILE A 212 -6.50 -5.71 3.29
CA ILE A 212 -5.91 -4.79 2.32
C ILE A 212 -6.37 -5.11 0.89
N ALA A 213 -6.40 -6.39 0.51
CA ALA A 213 -6.87 -6.81 -0.81
C ALA A 213 -8.32 -6.40 -1.07
N ASN A 214 -9.20 -6.50 -0.06
CA ASN A 214 -10.59 -6.06 -0.15
C ASN A 214 -10.71 -4.54 -0.36
N ALA A 215 -9.91 -3.75 0.35
CA ALA A 215 -9.87 -2.30 0.14
C ALA A 215 -9.36 -1.94 -1.26
N ALA A 216 -8.34 -2.66 -1.76
CA ALA A 216 -7.83 -2.50 -3.12
C ALA A 216 -8.90 -2.87 -4.16
N LEU A 217 -9.64 -3.97 -3.97
CA LEU A 217 -10.73 -4.37 -4.86
C LEU A 217 -11.83 -3.30 -4.92
N PHE A 218 -12.25 -2.76 -3.77
CA PHE A 218 -13.22 -1.67 -3.72
C PHE A 218 -12.72 -0.45 -4.51
N LEU A 219 -11.49 0.02 -4.28
CA LEU A 219 -10.92 1.17 -4.98
C LEU A 219 -10.66 0.91 -6.48
N ALA A 220 -10.49 -0.34 -6.88
CA ALA A 220 -10.35 -0.75 -8.28
C ALA A 220 -11.69 -0.84 -9.03
N SER A 221 -12.80 -0.93 -8.30
CA SER A 221 -14.15 -1.14 -8.85
C SER A 221 -14.86 0.16 -9.20
N GLU A 222 -15.98 0.04 -9.97
CA GLU A 222 -16.87 1.16 -10.28
C GLU A 222 -17.62 1.67 -9.02
N GLU A 223 -17.73 0.85 -7.98
CA GLU A 223 -18.38 1.24 -6.72
C GLU A 223 -17.68 2.41 -6.03
N SER A 224 -16.36 2.59 -6.31
CA SER A 224 -15.57 3.74 -5.88
C SER A 224 -15.42 4.83 -6.94
N GLY A 225 -16.31 4.85 -7.96
CA GLY A 225 -16.19 5.73 -9.13
C GLY A 225 -16.15 7.23 -8.83
N TYR A 226 -16.56 7.67 -7.64
CA TYR A 226 -16.50 9.07 -7.20
C TYR A 226 -15.47 9.30 -6.08
N ILE A 227 -14.54 8.35 -5.88
CA ILE A 227 -13.46 8.43 -4.88
C ILE A 227 -12.13 8.60 -5.61
N SER A 228 -11.52 9.78 -5.46
CA SER A 228 -10.19 10.10 -5.97
C SER A 228 -9.50 11.08 -5.02
N GLY A 229 -8.17 11.00 -4.91
CA GLY A 229 -7.37 11.81 -4.00
C GLY A 229 -7.50 11.41 -2.52
N GLN A 230 -8.01 10.20 -2.23
CA GLN A 230 -8.26 9.80 -0.85
C GLN A 230 -7.25 8.77 -0.35
N THR A 231 -6.98 8.83 0.94
CA THR A 231 -6.29 7.76 1.67
C THR A 231 -7.29 7.00 2.51
N ILE A 232 -7.52 5.73 2.18
CA ILE A 232 -8.35 4.84 2.98
C ILE A 232 -7.48 4.17 4.03
N VAL A 233 -7.76 4.46 5.31
CA VAL A 233 -7.03 3.86 6.43
C VAL A 233 -7.66 2.51 6.77
N VAL A 234 -6.85 1.45 6.73
CA VAL A 234 -7.27 0.06 7.03
C VAL A 234 -6.47 -0.43 8.24
N ASP A 235 -6.98 -0.14 9.44
CA ASP A 235 -6.21 -0.23 10.68
C ASP A 235 -7.01 -0.71 11.91
N GLY A 236 -8.27 -1.10 11.74
CA GLY A 236 -9.12 -1.49 12.87
C GLY A 236 -9.36 -0.38 13.90
N ALA A 237 -9.31 0.87 13.46
CA ALA A 237 -9.42 2.10 14.24
C ALA A 237 -8.18 2.43 15.11
N ALA A 238 -7.02 1.82 14.85
CA ALA A 238 -5.78 2.09 15.59
C ALA A 238 -5.28 3.54 15.45
N SER A 239 -5.59 4.22 14.33
CA SER A 239 -5.29 5.65 14.13
C SER A 239 -6.18 6.58 14.95
N THR A 240 -7.33 6.10 15.44
CA THR A 240 -8.28 6.94 16.16
C THR A 240 -7.76 7.21 17.58
N GLN A 241 -7.31 8.43 17.81
CA GLN A 241 -6.89 8.85 19.15
C GLN A 241 -8.13 9.11 20.00
N LYS A 242 -8.21 8.43 21.13
CA LYS A 242 -9.26 8.69 22.12
C LYS A 242 -8.78 9.66 23.21
N LEU A 243 -9.68 10.54 23.63
CA LEU A 243 -9.48 11.30 24.85
C LEU A 243 -9.77 10.41 26.07
N PRO A 244 -9.07 10.59 27.21
CA PRO A 244 -9.41 9.90 28.43
C PRO A 244 -10.87 10.15 28.81
N SER A 245 -11.59 9.09 29.09
CA SER A 245 -13.01 9.11 29.48
C SER A 245 -13.18 8.66 30.94
N ALA A 246 -14.35 8.86 31.50
CA ALA A 246 -14.69 8.32 32.82
C ALA A 246 -14.50 6.80 32.89
N PHE A 247 -14.80 6.09 31.82
CA PHE A 247 -14.61 4.62 31.73
C PHE A 247 -13.11 4.24 31.74
N ASP A 248 -12.24 5.01 31.11
CA ASP A 248 -10.79 4.79 31.17
C ASP A 248 -10.25 5.03 32.58
N ILE A 249 -10.79 6.02 33.29
CA ILE A 249 -10.43 6.34 34.68
C ILE A 249 -10.89 5.20 35.60
N GLU A 250 -12.12 4.70 35.45
CA GLU A 250 -12.64 3.56 36.21
C GLU A 250 -11.80 2.30 35.98
N TYR A 251 -11.45 2.02 34.73
CA TYR A 251 -10.57 0.90 34.38
C TYR A 251 -9.19 1.04 35.05
N LEU A 252 -8.56 2.23 34.95
CA LEU A 252 -7.26 2.48 35.59
C LEU A 252 -7.32 2.38 37.10
N ALA A 253 -8.37 2.90 37.72
CA ALA A 253 -8.57 2.80 39.16
C ALA A 253 -8.69 1.34 39.64
N SER A 254 -9.33 0.50 38.79
CA SER A 254 -9.46 -0.94 39.04
C SER A 254 -8.14 -1.71 38.81
N ALA A 255 -7.42 -1.36 37.74
CA ALA A 255 -6.20 -2.06 37.33
C ALA A 255 -4.94 -1.58 38.09
N ARG A 256 -4.97 -0.34 38.61
CA ARG A 256 -3.84 0.34 39.25
C ARG A 256 -4.33 1.11 40.50
N PRO A 257 -4.83 0.41 41.52
CA PRO A 257 -5.41 1.06 42.72
C PRO A 257 -4.40 1.94 43.46
N GLU A 258 -3.10 1.67 43.33
CA GLU A 258 -2.05 2.49 43.90
C GLU A 258 -1.98 3.95 43.37
N LEU A 259 -2.67 4.27 42.27
CA LEU A 259 -2.77 5.61 41.73
C LEU A 259 -3.87 6.47 42.39
N LEU A 260 -4.64 5.89 43.30
CA LEU A 260 -5.72 6.57 44.02
C LEU A 260 -5.26 7.08 45.38
N GLU A 261 -4.07 6.73 45.84
CA GLU A 261 -3.40 7.22 47.08
C GLU A 261 -2.57 8.49 46.80
#